data_3d937b0549c4ca588843bebc86e5a5c4
#
_entry.id   3d937b0549c4ca588843bebc86e5a5c4
#
_cell.length_a   1.000
_cell.length_b   1.000
_cell.length_c   1.000
_cell.angle_alpha   90.00
_cell.angle_beta   90.00
_cell.angle_gamma   90.00
#
_symmetry.space_group_name_H-M   'P 1'
#
loop_
_entity.id
_entity.type
_entity.pdbx_description
1 polymer ?
#
loop_
_entity_poly.entity_id
_entity_poly.type
_entity_poly.pdbx_seq_one_letter_code
_entity_poly.pdbx_strand_id
1 'polypeptide(L)'
;MSTSTPVDREFAEEHMNIVLGRLAGPDARPRGDQVDAVHAVLQSASRVLVVQATGWGKSAVYWAATHALRHSGAGPTLVVSPLLALMRDQVSAAERAGLTAATVNSTNFDEWDDVFRQLDHDTLDVLLVSPERLGNARFAGRLGE
;
A
#
# COMPACT_ATOMS: atom_id res chain seq x y z
N MET A 1 -25.40 12.88 6.50
CA MET A 1 -24.24 13.23 5.68
C MET A 1 -22.98 13.11 6.52
N SER A 2 -22.15 12.11 6.28
CA SER A 2 -20.86 12.11 6.92
C SER A 2 -19.96 13.05 6.13
N THR A 3 -19.70 14.23 6.66
CA THR A 3 -18.63 15.08 6.18
C THR A 3 -17.33 14.44 6.62
N SER A 4 -16.65 13.76 5.67
CA SER A 4 -15.31 13.28 5.88
C SER A 4 -14.43 14.48 6.22
N THR A 5 -13.92 14.55 7.44
CA THR A 5 -12.97 15.60 7.83
C THR A 5 -11.75 15.49 6.92
N PRO A 6 -11.31 16.59 6.30
CA PRO A 6 -10.08 16.54 5.49
C PRO A 6 -8.92 16.03 6.32
N VAL A 7 -8.14 15.13 5.74
CA VAL A 7 -6.93 14.62 6.41
C VAL A 7 -5.88 15.73 6.43
N ASP A 8 -5.32 15.98 7.62
CA ASP A 8 -4.32 17.01 7.82
C ASP A 8 -2.99 16.57 7.15
N ARG A 9 -2.28 17.54 6.55
CA ARG A 9 -0.95 17.32 5.99
C ARG A 9 0.05 16.86 7.05
N GLU A 10 -0.10 17.33 8.27
CA GLU A 10 0.73 16.92 9.42
C GLU A 10 0.61 15.42 9.70
N PHE A 11 -0.60 14.87 9.59
CA PHE A 11 -0.85 13.44 9.73
C PHE A 11 -0.14 12.65 8.61
N ALA A 12 -0.19 13.14 7.37
CA ALA A 12 0.52 12.54 6.25
C ALA A 12 2.05 12.55 6.47
N GLU A 13 2.58 13.66 6.95
CA GLU A 13 4.00 13.82 7.25
C GLU A 13 4.45 12.87 8.36
N GLU A 14 3.66 12.72 9.41
CA GLU A 14 3.93 11.82 10.52
C GLU A 14 4.10 10.37 10.02
N HIS A 15 3.15 9.88 9.23
CA HIS A 15 3.22 8.52 8.70
C HIS A 15 4.33 8.34 7.68
N MET A 16 4.61 9.37 6.88
CA MET A 16 5.74 9.34 5.95
C MET A 16 7.08 9.27 6.71
N ASN A 17 7.21 10.00 7.79
CA ASN A 17 8.42 9.95 8.65
C ASN A 17 8.61 8.57 9.27
N ILE A 18 7.53 7.95 9.76
CA ILE A 18 7.59 6.62 10.37
C ILE A 18 8.08 5.59 9.34
N VAL A 19 7.45 5.55 8.18
CA VAL A 19 7.78 4.59 7.13
C VAL A 19 9.19 4.82 6.59
N LEU A 20 9.54 6.06 6.29
CA LEU A 20 10.86 6.39 5.76
C LEU A 20 11.97 6.07 6.76
N GLY A 21 11.74 6.32 8.04
CA GLY A 21 12.67 5.94 9.10
C GLY A 21 12.95 4.45 9.15
N ARG A 22 11.92 3.64 8.91
CA ARG A 22 12.04 2.17 8.87
C ARG A 22 12.73 1.67 7.60
N LEU A 23 12.52 2.34 6.47
CA LEU A 23 13.09 1.94 5.18
C LEU A 23 14.52 2.43 4.98
N ALA A 24 14.85 3.63 5.42
CA ALA A 24 16.10 4.30 5.10
C ALA A 24 16.90 4.78 6.32
N GLY A 25 16.42 4.50 7.53
CA GLY A 25 17.12 4.83 8.77
C GLY A 25 16.59 6.07 9.47
N PRO A 26 16.98 6.27 10.75
CA PRO A 26 16.41 7.32 11.60
C PRO A 26 16.73 8.75 11.13
N ASP A 27 17.78 8.92 10.33
CA ASP A 27 18.18 10.24 9.84
C ASP A 27 17.49 10.59 8.50
N ALA A 28 16.73 9.65 7.91
CA ALA A 28 16.03 9.90 6.66
C ALA A 28 14.93 10.94 6.86
N ARG A 29 14.81 11.83 5.89
CA ARG A 29 13.78 12.87 5.90
C ARG A 29 12.96 12.78 4.62
N PRO A 30 11.62 12.91 4.71
CA PRO A 30 10.78 12.91 3.52
C PRO A 30 11.00 14.18 2.70
N ARG A 31 10.87 14.04 1.40
CA ARG A 31 10.81 15.20 0.51
C ARG A 31 9.42 15.82 0.63
N GLY A 32 9.34 17.16 0.49
CA GLY A 32 8.05 17.86 0.58
C GLY A 32 7.01 17.33 -0.40
N ASP A 33 7.42 17.00 -1.61
CA ASP A 33 6.53 16.44 -2.64
C ASP A 33 6.09 14.99 -2.35
N GLN A 34 6.88 14.22 -1.61
CA GLN A 34 6.45 12.91 -1.10
C GLN A 34 5.31 13.07 -0.07
N VAL A 35 5.45 14.01 0.84
CA VAL A 35 4.41 14.32 1.83
C VAL A 35 3.15 14.82 1.13
N ASP A 36 3.29 15.67 0.14
CA ASP A 36 2.18 16.17 -0.66
C ASP A 36 1.43 15.05 -1.37
N ALA A 37 2.17 14.07 -1.92
CA ALA A 37 1.57 12.91 -2.58
C ALA A 37 0.78 12.05 -1.59
N VAL A 38 1.33 11.76 -0.42
CA VAL A 38 0.63 11.00 0.64
C VAL A 38 -0.62 11.76 1.08
N HIS A 39 -0.50 13.03 1.35
CA HIS A 39 -1.62 13.88 1.76
C HIS A 39 -2.74 13.84 0.73
N ALA A 40 -2.39 13.97 -0.56
CA ALA A 40 -3.37 13.94 -1.65
C ALA A 40 -4.09 12.57 -1.73
N VAL A 41 -3.36 11.47 -1.59
CA VAL A 41 -3.93 10.11 -1.63
C VAL A 41 -4.89 9.88 -0.47
N LEU A 42 -4.61 10.45 0.71
CA LEU A 42 -5.43 10.25 1.89
C LEU A 42 -6.76 11.01 1.86
N GLN A 43 -6.94 11.95 0.93
CA GLN A 43 -8.20 12.66 0.79
C GLN A 43 -9.29 11.74 0.24
N SER A 44 -10.51 11.96 0.71
CA SER A 44 -11.68 11.18 0.29
C SER A 44 -11.91 11.29 -1.21
N ALA A 45 -12.14 10.16 -1.89
CA ALA A 45 -12.45 10.08 -3.32
C ALA A 45 -11.36 10.69 -4.24
N SER A 46 -10.12 10.83 -3.74
CA SER A 46 -9.02 11.37 -4.53
C SER A 46 -8.48 10.34 -5.53
N ARG A 47 -7.96 10.83 -6.64
CA ARG A 47 -7.16 10.06 -7.61
C ARG A 47 -5.89 10.85 -7.86
N VAL A 48 -4.74 10.22 -7.64
CA VAL A 48 -3.46 10.91 -7.68
C VAL A 48 -2.54 10.21 -8.69
N LEU A 49 -1.95 10.99 -9.58
CA LEU A 49 -0.91 10.52 -10.49
C LEU A 49 0.42 11.10 -10.03
N VAL A 50 1.37 10.22 -9.72
CA VAL A 50 2.73 10.61 -9.33
C VAL A 50 3.68 10.27 -10.48
N VAL A 51 4.27 11.29 -11.07
CA VAL A 51 5.24 11.14 -12.18
C VAL A 51 6.57 11.66 -11.69
N GLN A 52 7.51 10.76 -11.40
CA GLN A 52 8.82 11.09 -10.86
C GLN A 52 9.87 10.12 -11.41
N ALA A 53 11.12 10.56 -11.40
CA ALA A 53 12.24 9.73 -11.83
C ALA A 53 12.43 8.51 -10.93
N THR A 54 13.08 7.48 -11.46
CA THR A 54 13.52 6.31 -10.69
C THR A 54 14.40 6.78 -9.52
N GLY A 55 14.20 6.20 -8.33
CA GLY A 55 14.96 6.57 -7.15
C GLY A 55 14.36 7.72 -6.33
N TRP A 56 13.25 8.32 -6.79
CA TRP A 56 12.57 9.37 -6.02
C TRP A 56 11.91 8.86 -4.73
N GLY A 57 11.64 7.56 -4.66
CA GLY A 57 10.99 6.98 -3.48
C GLY A 57 9.48 6.86 -3.60
N LYS A 58 8.97 6.50 -4.79
CA LYS A 58 7.52 6.32 -5.02
C LYS A 58 6.92 5.25 -4.12
N SER A 59 7.63 4.15 -3.91
CA SER A 59 7.14 3.06 -3.07
C SER A 59 6.95 3.49 -1.62
N ALA A 60 7.81 4.35 -1.09
CA ALA A 60 7.64 4.89 0.25
C ALA A 60 6.33 5.66 0.41
N VAL A 61 5.88 6.33 -0.66
CA VAL A 61 4.61 7.08 -0.66
C VAL A 61 3.42 6.14 -0.44
N TYR A 62 3.33 5.03 -1.19
CA TYR A 62 2.18 4.15 -0.99
C TYR A 62 2.29 3.30 0.28
N TRP A 63 3.50 2.99 0.77
CA TRP A 63 3.64 2.36 2.09
C TRP A 63 3.21 3.32 3.20
N ALA A 64 3.56 4.59 3.10
CA ALA A 64 3.13 5.61 4.08
C ALA A 64 1.62 5.82 4.04
N ALA A 65 1.03 5.89 2.85
CA ALA A 65 -0.42 6.00 2.69
C ALA A 65 -1.15 4.80 3.29
N THR A 66 -0.65 3.59 3.05
CA THR A 66 -1.19 2.35 3.63
C THR A 66 -1.11 2.38 5.15
N HIS A 67 0.04 2.75 5.70
CA HIS A 67 0.25 2.85 7.13
C HIS A 67 -0.75 3.81 7.78
N ALA A 68 -0.94 4.97 7.17
CA ALA A 68 -1.89 5.98 7.65
C ALA A 68 -3.33 5.48 7.59
N LEU A 69 -3.73 4.86 6.47
CA LEU A 69 -5.08 4.35 6.28
C LEU A 69 -5.39 3.19 7.25
N ARG A 70 -4.45 2.28 7.43
CA ARG A 70 -4.62 1.17 8.39
C ARG A 70 -4.74 1.69 9.81
N HIS A 71 -3.95 2.68 10.16
CA HIS A 71 -4.04 3.34 11.47
C HIS A 71 -5.41 3.99 11.69
N SER A 72 -6.03 4.48 10.61
CA SER A 72 -7.37 5.08 10.65
C SER A 72 -8.52 4.06 10.58
N GLY A 73 -8.22 2.77 10.54
CA GLY A 73 -9.22 1.70 10.50
C GLY A 73 -9.66 1.29 9.10
N ALA A 74 -9.00 1.76 8.06
CA ALA A 74 -9.31 1.35 6.68
C ALA A 74 -8.84 -0.08 6.39
N GLY A 75 -9.37 -0.68 5.35
CA GLY A 75 -8.97 -1.99 4.86
C GLY A 75 -7.58 -1.98 4.20
N PRO A 76 -7.13 -3.14 3.68
CA PRO A 76 -5.81 -3.25 3.07
C PRO A 76 -5.71 -2.47 1.74
N THR A 77 -4.47 -2.14 1.38
CA THR A 77 -4.15 -1.50 0.10
C THR A 77 -3.93 -2.58 -0.96
N LEU A 78 -4.55 -2.40 -2.11
CA LEU A 78 -4.32 -3.25 -3.28
C LEU A 78 -3.26 -2.60 -4.17
N VAL A 79 -2.16 -3.32 -4.41
CA VAL A 79 -1.10 -2.89 -5.32
C VAL A 79 -1.13 -3.76 -6.56
N VAL A 80 -1.38 -3.17 -7.71
CA VAL A 80 -1.40 -3.88 -8.99
C VAL A 80 -0.07 -3.65 -9.70
N SER A 81 0.68 -4.72 -9.95
CA SER A 81 2.00 -4.63 -10.58
C SER A 81 2.15 -5.71 -11.65
N PRO A 82 2.57 -5.35 -12.88
CA PRO A 82 2.82 -6.33 -13.94
C PRO A 82 4.15 -7.07 -13.78
N LEU A 83 5.01 -6.64 -12.85
CA LEU A 83 6.38 -7.12 -12.74
C LEU A 83 6.51 -8.14 -11.60
N LEU A 84 6.27 -9.41 -11.92
CA LEU A 84 6.35 -10.51 -10.95
C LEU A 84 7.71 -10.57 -10.25
N ALA A 85 8.78 -10.27 -10.98
CA ALA A 85 10.14 -10.29 -10.43
C ALA A 85 10.35 -9.28 -9.31
N LEU A 86 9.61 -8.18 -9.32
CA LEU A 86 9.72 -7.13 -8.30
C LEU A 86 8.77 -7.33 -7.12
N MET A 87 7.79 -8.23 -7.23
CA MET A 87 6.79 -8.41 -6.17
C MET A 87 7.42 -8.86 -4.85
N ARG A 88 8.42 -9.75 -4.91
CA ARG A 88 9.13 -10.22 -3.72
C ARG A 88 9.85 -9.07 -3.01
N ASP A 89 10.52 -8.20 -3.78
CA ASP A 89 11.22 -7.04 -3.22
C ASP A 89 10.23 -6.05 -2.62
N GLN A 90 9.06 -5.89 -3.24
CA GLN A 90 8.00 -5.02 -2.72
C GLN A 90 7.40 -5.57 -1.42
N VAL A 91 7.21 -6.88 -1.31
CA VAL A 91 6.77 -7.51 -0.06
C VAL A 91 7.80 -7.26 1.04
N SER A 92 9.09 -7.46 0.76
CA SER A 92 10.16 -7.20 1.72
C SER A 92 10.19 -5.74 2.16
N ALA A 93 10.00 -4.80 1.23
CA ALA A 93 9.97 -3.38 1.55
C ALA A 93 8.78 -3.02 2.44
N ALA A 94 7.60 -3.57 2.15
CA ALA A 94 6.41 -3.37 2.97
C ALA A 94 6.62 -3.90 4.40
N GLU A 95 7.22 -5.08 4.53
CA GLU A 95 7.51 -5.68 5.84
C GLU A 95 8.50 -4.82 6.64
N ARG A 96 9.54 -4.29 5.98
CA ARG A 96 10.47 -3.35 6.63
C ARG A 96 9.77 -2.08 7.09
N ALA A 97 8.74 -1.64 6.36
CA ALA A 97 7.92 -0.49 6.75
C ALA A 97 6.94 -0.81 7.89
N GLY A 98 6.90 -2.06 8.35
CA GLY A 98 6.03 -2.50 9.44
C GLY A 98 4.65 -2.94 8.97
N LEU A 99 4.48 -3.27 7.68
CA LEU A 99 3.22 -3.69 7.08
C LEU A 99 3.25 -5.19 6.79
N THR A 100 2.10 -5.86 6.98
CA THR A 100 1.93 -7.24 6.57
C THR A 100 1.50 -7.28 5.10
N ALA A 101 2.31 -7.87 4.26
CA ALA A 101 2.08 -7.91 2.82
C ALA A 101 2.05 -9.34 2.29
N ALA A 102 1.24 -9.57 1.28
CA ALA A 102 1.19 -10.84 0.56
C ALA A 102 0.99 -10.59 -0.92
N THR A 103 1.30 -11.60 -1.74
CA THR A 103 1.14 -11.54 -3.17
C THR A 103 0.27 -12.69 -3.67
N VAL A 104 -0.52 -12.41 -4.70
CA VAL A 104 -1.31 -13.42 -5.41
C VAL A 104 -0.95 -13.34 -6.89
N ASN A 105 -0.32 -14.38 -7.41
CA ASN A 105 0.09 -14.47 -8.81
C ASN A 105 0.11 -15.94 -9.28
N SER A 106 0.50 -16.19 -10.52
CA SER A 106 0.48 -17.54 -11.11
C SER A 106 1.53 -18.50 -10.53
N THR A 107 2.46 -18.01 -9.71
CA THR A 107 3.53 -18.83 -9.14
C THR A 107 3.26 -19.32 -7.72
N ASN A 108 2.21 -18.83 -7.05
CA ASN A 108 1.91 -19.13 -5.67
C ASN A 108 0.46 -19.57 -5.41
N PHE A 109 -0.13 -20.34 -6.31
CA PHE A 109 -1.52 -20.81 -6.18
C PHE A 109 -1.80 -21.51 -4.85
N ASP A 110 -0.83 -22.24 -4.33
CA ASP A 110 -0.93 -22.98 -3.07
C ASP A 110 -1.01 -22.06 -1.83
N GLU A 111 -0.60 -20.81 -1.98
CA GLU A 111 -0.62 -19.81 -0.90
C GLU A 111 -1.90 -18.96 -0.90
N TRP A 112 -2.71 -19.01 -1.96
CA TRP A 112 -3.87 -18.13 -2.14
C TRP A 112 -4.89 -18.27 -1.01
N ASP A 113 -5.16 -19.48 -0.54
CA ASP A 113 -6.13 -19.70 0.53
C ASP A 113 -5.69 -19.03 1.83
N ASP A 114 -4.40 -19.07 2.15
CA ASP A 114 -3.85 -18.38 3.31
C ASP A 114 -3.98 -16.85 3.17
N VAL A 115 -3.74 -16.32 1.97
CA VAL A 115 -3.88 -14.89 1.69
C VAL A 115 -5.34 -14.45 1.89
N PHE A 116 -6.29 -15.21 1.35
CA PHE A 116 -7.71 -14.90 1.51
C PHE A 116 -8.14 -15.00 2.98
N ARG A 117 -7.58 -15.95 3.73
CA ARG A 117 -7.84 -16.06 5.17
C ARG A 117 -7.35 -14.82 5.92
N GLN A 118 -6.17 -14.31 5.58
CA GLN A 118 -5.65 -13.07 6.17
C GLN A 118 -6.55 -11.86 5.83
N LEU A 119 -7.09 -11.80 4.62
CA LEU A 119 -8.05 -10.75 4.23
C LEU A 119 -9.33 -10.84 5.05
N ASP A 120 -9.87 -12.05 5.23
CA ASP A 120 -11.09 -12.29 6.00
C ASP A 120 -10.92 -11.90 7.48
N HIS A 121 -9.72 -12.06 8.03
CA HIS A 121 -9.41 -11.71 9.41
C HIS A 121 -8.86 -10.30 9.60
N ASP A 122 -8.79 -9.52 8.53
CA ASP A 122 -8.24 -8.14 8.52
C ASP A 122 -6.81 -8.05 9.08
N THR A 123 -6.00 -9.07 8.84
CA THR A 123 -4.60 -9.12 9.28
C THR A 123 -3.62 -8.76 8.18
N LEU A 124 -4.10 -8.50 6.97
CA LEU A 124 -3.28 -8.14 5.81
C LEU A 124 -3.37 -6.63 5.56
N ASP A 125 -2.23 -5.97 5.42
CA ASP A 125 -2.16 -4.53 5.15
C ASP A 125 -2.03 -4.23 3.67
N VAL A 126 -1.32 -5.08 2.92
CA VAL A 126 -1.04 -4.89 1.49
C VAL A 126 -1.24 -6.20 0.74
N LEU A 127 -2.00 -6.14 -0.34
CA LEU A 127 -2.13 -7.24 -1.29
C LEU A 127 -1.56 -6.82 -2.63
N LEU A 128 -0.51 -7.52 -3.09
CA LEU A 128 0.09 -7.31 -4.40
C LEU A 128 -0.45 -8.33 -5.38
N VAL A 129 -0.97 -7.86 -6.49
CA VAL A 129 -1.55 -8.73 -7.52
C VAL A 129 -1.00 -8.37 -8.89
N SER A 130 -0.91 -9.37 -9.78
CA SER A 130 -0.66 -9.13 -11.18
C SER A 130 -1.96 -8.71 -11.89
N PRO A 131 -1.89 -7.88 -12.95
CA PRO A 131 -3.09 -7.38 -13.62
C PRO A 131 -4.01 -8.48 -14.16
N GLU A 132 -3.47 -9.58 -14.64
CA GLU A 132 -4.25 -10.71 -15.18
C GLU A 132 -5.10 -11.38 -14.10
N ARG A 133 -4.76 -11.26 -12.82
CA ARG A 133 -5.58 -11.82 -11.72
C ARG A 133 -6.88 -11.08 -11.54
N LEU A 134 -6.90 -9.78 -11.86
CA LEU A 134 -8.12 -8.97 -11.78
C LEU A 134 -9.15 -9.40 -12.84
N GLY A 135 -8.71 -10.01 -13.95
CA GLY A 135 -9.57 -10.58 -14.95
C GLY A 135 -10.11 -11.97 -14.60
N ASN A 136 -9.63 -12.58 -13.52
CA ASN A 136 -10.09 -13.88 -13.05
C ASN A 136 -11.36 -13.70 -12.20
N ALA A 137 -12.47 -14.26 -12.65
CA ALA A 137 -13.78 -14.08 -12.00
C ALA A 137 -13.80 -14.59 -10.55
N ARG A 138 -13.11 -15.70 -10.26
CA ARG A 138 -13.02 -16.27 -8.91
C ARG A 138 -12.27 -15.32 -7.96
N PHE A 139 -11.16 -14.77 -8.42
CA PHE A 139 -10.36 -13.83 -7.64
C PHE A 139 -11.10 -12.51 -7.44
N ALA A 140 -11.67 -11.95 -8.52
CA ALA A 140 -12.43 -10.69 -8.44
C ALA A 140 -13.64 -10.83 -7.52
N GLY A 141 -14.30 -11.99 -7.52
CA GLY A 141 -15.42 -12.27 -6.63
C GLY A 141 -15.01 -12.25 -5.17
N ARG A 142 -13.83 -12.82 -4.85
CA ARG A 142 -13.30 -12.82 -3.47
C ARG A 142 -12.93 -11.43 -2.98
N LEU A 143 -12.43 -10.55 -3.86
CA LEU A 143 -12.10 -9.17 -3.49
C LEU A 143 -13.34 -8.31 -3.22
N GLY A 144 -14.47 -8.66 -3.83
CA GLY A 144 -15.74 -7.94 -3.64
C GLY A 144 -16.48 -8.27 -2.35
N GLU A 145 -16.04 -9.29 -1.63
CA GLU A 145 -16.61 -9.69 -0.35
C GLU A 145 -15.98 -8.87 0.77
#